data_479cce3ef19acee2771096e4a04b26d8
#
_entry.id   479cce3ef19acee2771096e4a04b26d8
#
_cell.length_a   1.000
_cell.length_b   1.000
_cell.length_c   1.000
_cell.angle_alpha   90.00
_cell.angle_beta   90.00
_cell.angle_gamma   90.00
#
_symmetry.space_group_name_H-M   'P 1'
#
loop_
_entity.id
_entity.type
_entity.pdbx_description
1 polymer ?
#
loop_
_entity_poly.entity_id
_entity_poly.type
_entity_poly.pdbx_seq_one_letter_code
_entity_poly.pdbx_strand_id
1 'polypeptide(L)'
;MDPDTVARLLHLNRRFYQTFGDEFSQTRQRLQPGVRRILEALDPQARLLDLGCGNGQLAVYLVEKGFYGEYIGVDSSAALLNEARKKIPNSANAALIQADLAAPDWDQALSGRQFDVVLAFAVLHHLPGESLRRRLLEKARALLDRQGRFIHSQWQFLNSPRLRARLQPWQKAGIQEADVDPGDYLLDWRRGGHGLRYVHHFTGAELQALATATGFHILETFYSDGETGDLGLYQVWKAT
;
A
#
# COMPACT_ATOMS: atom_id res chain seq x y z
N MET A 1 0.80 -18.75 8.44
CA MET A 1 1.89 -18.94 7.44
C MET A 1 3.23 -19.02 8.17
N ASP A 2 4.12 -19.94 7.75
CA ASP A 2 5.45 -20.10 8.33
C ASP A 2 6.44 -19.01 7.85
N PRO A 3 7.54 -18.75 8.59
CA PRO A 3 8.48 -17.68 8.25
C PRO A 3 9.21 -17.86 6.90
N ASP A 4 9.48 -19.11 6.49
CA ASP A 4 10.20 -19.36 5.24
C ASP A 4 9.30 -19.06 4.03
N THR A 5 8.02 -19.44 4.10
CA THR A 5 7.01 -19.08 3.08
C THR A 5 6.84 -17.56 3.01
N VAL A 6 6.75 -16.87 4.15
CA VAL A 6 6.71 -15.40 4.19
C VAL A 6 7.92 -14.79 3.48
N ALA A 7 9.14 -15.26 3.79
CA ALA A 7 10.37 -14.76 3.17
C ALA A 7 10.38 -14.99 1.64
N ARG A 8 9.90 -16.16 1.18
CA ARG A 8 9.80 -16.48 -0.26
C ARG A 8 8.81 -15.56 -0.98
N LEU A 9 7.65 -15.28 -0.39
CA LEU A 9 6.64 -14.41 -0.97
C LEU A 9 7.11 -12.95 -1.01
N LEU A 10 7.80 -12.46 0.03
CA LEU A 10 8.43 -11.15 0.02
C LEU A 10 9.52 -11.05 -1.06
N HIS A 11 10.34 -12.09 -1.21
CA HIS A 11 11.36 -12.16 -2.25
C HIS A 11 10.73 -12.14 -3.66
N LEU A 12 9.64 -12.90 -3.86
CA LEU A 12 8.88 -12.91 -5.12
C LEU A 12 8.41 -11.50 -5.49
N ASN A 13 7.79 -10.78 -4.53
CA ASN A 13 7.31 -9.42 -4.76
C ASN A 13 8.47 -8.42 -5.01
N ARG A 14 9.58 -8.52 -4.25
CA ARG A 14 10.76 -7.67 -4.51
C ARG A 14 11.29 -7.87 -5.93
N ARG A 15 11.49 -9.12 -6.37
CA ARG A 15 11.92 -9.43 -7.74
C ARG A 15 10.95 -8.86 -8.77
N PHE A 16 9.65 -9.01 -8.55
CA PHE A 16 8.64 -8.46 -9.45
C PHE A 16 8.81 -6.95 -9.60
N TYR A 17 8.87 -6.19 -8.51
CA TYR A 17 8.99 -4.73 -8.56
C TYR A 17 10.36 -4.26 -9.05
N GLN A 18 11.43 -5.02 -8.81
CA GLN A 18 12.75 -4.72 -9.37
C GLN A 18 12.78 -4.92 -10.90
N THR A 19 12.08 -5.93 -11.40
CA THR A 19 12.08 -6.27 -12.83
C THR A 19 11.08 -5.44 -13.64
N PHE A 20 9.90 -5.18 -13.08
CA PHE A 20 8.76 -4.59 -13.78
C PHE A 20 8.29 -3.27 -13.18
N GLY A 21 9.08 -2.64 -12.31
CA GLY A 21 8.68 -1.41 -11.61
C GLY A 21 8.35 -0.26 -12.55
N ASP A 22 9.13 -0.09 -13.62
CA ASP A 22 8.93 0.97 -14.60
C ASP A 22 7.65 0.75 -15.42
N GLU A 23 7.43 -0.45 -15.93
CA GLU A 23 6.21 -0.82 -16.65
C GLU A 23 4.98 -0.76 -15.75
N PHE A 24 5.15 -1.15 -14.48
CA PHE A 24 4.10 -1.04 -13.48
C PHE A 24 3.75 0.42 -13.19
N SER A 25 4.76 1.28 -13.01
CA SER A 25 4.60 2.73 -12.81
C SER A 25 3.88 3.40 -13.99
N GLN A 26 4.21 3.01 -15.24
CA GLN A 26 3.53 3.50 -16.44
C GLN A 26 2.03 3.15 -16.49
N THR A 27 1.59 2.06 -15.83
CA THR A 27 0.16 1.73 -15.75
C THR A 27 -0.60 2.57 -14.72
N ARG A 28 0.12 3.33 -13.89
CA ARG A 28 -0.42 4.10 -12.76
C ARG A 28 -0.13 5.59 -12.86
N GLN A 29 -0.16 6.14 -14.07
CA GLN A 29 0.04 7.58 -14.30
C GLN A 29 -1.13 8.45 -13.82
N ARG A 30 -2.29 7.86 -13.55
CA ARG A 30 -3.46 8.57 -13.03
C ARG A 30 -3.81 8.02 -11.66
N LEU A 31 -4.02 8.93 -10.72
CA LEU A 31 -4.58 8.55 -9.42
C LEU A 31 -5.99 7.98 -9.62
N GLN A 32 -6.25 6.91 -8.92
CA GLN A 32 -7.56 6.27 -8.91
C GLN A 32 -8.62 7.22 -8.33
N PRO A 33 -9.88 7.14 -8.78
CA PRO A 33 -10.96 7.98 -8.28
C PRO A 33 -11.10 7.94 -6.75
N GLY A 34 -11.00 6.75 -6.14
CA GLY A 34 -11.08 6.60 -4.69
C GLY A 34 -9.95 7.28 -3.94
N VAL A 35 -8.72 7.23 -4.49
CA VAL A 35 -7.56 7.96 -3.94
C VAL A 35 -7.82 9.46 -4.02
N ARG A 36 -8.26 9.98 -5.17
CA ARG A 36 -8.54 11.42 -5.33
C ARG A 36 -9.59 11.91 -4.36
N ARG A 37 -10.70 11.17 -4.20
CA ARG A 37 -11.75 11.48 -3.21
C ARG A 37 -11.16 11.70 -1.81
N ILE A 38 -10.23 10.84 -1.39
CA ILE A 38 -9.58 10.95 -0.08
C ILE A 38 -8.67 12.17 -0.03
N LEU A 39 -7.79 12.34 -1.03
CA LEU A 39 -6.82 13.44 -1.04
C LEU A 39 -7.48 14.82 -1.07
N GLU A 40 -8.62 14.96 -1.78
CA GLU A 40 -9.40 16.20 -1.85
C GLU A 40 -10.11 16.56 -0.54
N ALA A 41 -10.27 15.60 0.37
CA ALA A 41 -10.86 15.81 1.69
C ALA A 41 -9.82 16.01 2.81
N LEU A 42 -8.52 15.97 2.49
CA LEU A 42 -7.46 16.18 3.48
C LEU A 42 -7.31 17.67 3.81
N ASP A 43 -6.93 17.96 5.06
CA ASP A 43 -6.47 19.29 5.45
C ASP A 43 -5.19 19.62 4.67
N PRO A 44 -5.13 20.76 3.93
CA PRO A 44 -3.94 21.14 3.17
C PRO A 44 -2.71 21.43 4.04
N GLN A 45 -2.85 21.54 5.36
CA GLN A 45 -1.77 21.74 6.34
C GLN A 45 -1.36 20.44 7.06
N ALA A 46 -2.02 19.31 6.79
CA ALA A 46 -1.81 18.07 7.51
C ALA A 46 -0.35 17.58 7.40
N ARG A 47 0.10 16.88 8.43
CA ARG A 47 1.33 16.08 8.39
C ARG A 47 0.97 14.69 7.86
N LEU A 48 1.45 14.38 6.67
CA LEU A 48 1.12 13.14 5.96
C LEU A 48 2.31 12.17 5.93
N LEU A 49 2.05 10.92 6.26
CA LEU A 49 2.96 9.81 6.00
C LEU A 49 2.34 8.89 4.94
N ASP A 50 3.03 8.70 3.83
CA ASP A 50 2.59 7.86 2.70
C ASP A 50 3.43 6.59 2.64
N LEU A 51 2.86 5.48 3.06
CA LEU A 51 3.48 4.15 3.06
C LEU A 51 3.31 3.51 1.68
N GLY A 52 4.42 3.16 1.04
CA GLY A 52 4.44 2.67 -0.34
C GLY A 52 4.22 3.79 -1.35
N CYS A 53 4.86 4.94 -1.16
CA CYS A 53 4.66 6.16 -1.95
C CYS A 53 5.05 6.03 -3.43
N GLY A 54 5.81 5.01 -3.79
CA GLY A 54 6.20 4.71 -5.16
C GLY A 54 6.92 5.87 -5.84
N ASN A 55 6.45 6.23 -7.04
CA ASN A 55 7.01 7.31 -7.85
C ASN A 55 6.53 8.72 -7.46
N GLY A 56 5.96 8.90 -6.26
CA GLY A 56 5.60 10.18 -5.68
C GLY A 56 4.36 10.85 -6.27
N GLN A 57 3.52 10.13 -7.00
CA GLN A 57 2.37 10.71 -7.69
C GLN A 57 1.35 11.35 -6.75
N LEU A 58 1.18 10.82 -5.53
CA LEU A 58 0.34 11.44 -4.50
C LEU A 58 0.88 12.83 -4.11
N ALA A 59 2.17 12.91 -3.83
CA ALA A 59 2.81 14.17 -3.45
C ALA A 59 2.67 15.24 -4.55
N VAL A 60 2.91 14.87 -5.81
CA VAL A 60 2.72 15.78 -6.96
C VAL A 60 1.29 16.28 -7.01
N TYR A 61 0.31 15.38 -6.95
CA TYR A 61 -1.10 15.75 -6.99
C TYR A 61 -1.50 16.68 -5.83
N LEU A 62 -1.06 16.39 -4.62
CA LEU A 62 -1.32 17.20 -3.43
C LEU A 62 -0.78 18.64 -3.61
N VAL A 63 0.46 18.77 -4.08
CA VAL A 63 1.07 20.10 -4.35
C VAL A 63 0.28 20.84 -5.43
N GLU A 64 -0.11 20.19 -6.53
CA GLU A 64 -0.95 20.78 -7.58
C GLU A 64 -2.32 21.25 -7.06
N LYS A 65 -2.82 20.64 -5.99
CA LYS A 65 -4.08 21.00 -5.31
C LYS A 65 -3.92 22.00 -4.17
N GLY A 66 -2.72 22.53 -3.98
CA GLY A 66 -2.46 23.56 -2.98
C GLY A 66 -2.16 23.03 -1.58
N PHE A 67 -1.75 21.76 -1.47
CA PHE A 67 -1.25 21.22 -0.21
C PHE A 67 0.09 21.86 0.13
N TYR A 68 0.25 22.33 1.37
CA TYR A 68 1.45 22.96 1.90
C TYR A 68 1.88 22.45 3.29
N GLY A 69 1.22 21.40 3.77
CA GLY A 69 1.61 20.64 4.95
C GLY A 69 2.91 19.86 4.76
N GLU A 70 3.24 19.01 5.72
CA GLU A 70 4.39 18.13 5.63
C GLU A 70 4.00 16.81 4.94
N TYR A 71 4.78 16.37 3.95
CA TYR A 71 4.63 15.06 3.32
C TYR A 71 5.90 14.22 3.51
N ILE A 72 5.76 13.02 4.05
CA ILE A 72 6.84 12.02 4.09
C ILE A 72 6.38 10.78 3.34
N GLY A 73 7.12 10.42 2.29
CA GLY A 73 6.90 9.19 1.52
C GLY A 73 7.91 8.11 1.89
N VAL A 74 7.45 6.90 2.11
CA VAL A 74 8.29 5.72 2.37
C VAL A 74 8.06 4.68 1.28
N ASP A 75 9.14 4.20 0.66
CA ASP A 75 9.09 3.09 -0.31
C ASP A 75 10.39 2.29 -0.28
N SER A 76 10.33 1.01 -0.63
CA SER A 76 11.52 0.15 -0.69
C SER A 76 12.34 0.33 -1.98
N SER A 77 11.71 0.82 -3.05
CA SER A 77 12.31 0.93 -4.38
C SER A 77 13.10 2.23 -4.54
N ALA A 78 14.44 2.14 -4.53
CA ALA A 78 15.30 3.28 -4.84
C ALA A 78 14.99 3.90 -6.23
N ALA A 79 14.66 3.06 -7.22
CA ALA A 79 14.31 3.52 -8.57
C ALA A 79 13.05 4.41 -8.55
N LEU A 80 11.98 3.96 -7.89
CA LEU A 80 10.73 4.74 -7.77
C LEU A 80 10.95 6.02 -6.97
N LEU A 81 11.71 5.98 -5.88
CA LEU A 81 12.05 7.17 -5.10
C LEU A 81 12.88 8.18 -5.90
N ASN A 82 13.77 7.72 -6.77
CA ASN A 82 14.51 8.61 -7.68
C ASN A 82 13.58 9.27 -8.71
N GLU A 83 12.58 8.55 -9.21
CA GLU A 83 11.52 9.14 -10.05
C GLU A 83 10.68 10.16 -9.26
N ALA A 84 10.31 9.85 -8.03
CA ALA A 84 9.58 10.76 -7.15
C ALA A 84 10.34 12.07 -6.92
N ARG A 85 11.65 11.99 -6.62
CA ARG A 85 12.50 13.19 -6.44
C ARG A 85 12.55 14.10 -7.66
N LYS A 86 12.47 13.54 -8.87
CA LYS A 86 12.43 14.33 -10.11
C LYS A 86 11.11 15.05 -10.35
N LYS A 87 10.00 14.47 -9.84
CA LYS A 87 8.63 14.95 -10.11
C LYS A 87 8.11 15.90 -9.04
N ILE A 88 8.46 15.67 -7.78
CA ILE A 88 8.00 16.48 -6.66
C ILE A 88 8.71 17.85 -6.75
N PRO A 89 7.96 18.98 -6.77
CA PRO A 89 8.57 20.30 -6.82
C PRO A 89 9.49 20.56 -5.62
N ASN A 90 10.63 21.21 -5.84
CA ASN A 90 11.59 21.55 -4.78
C ASN A 90 11.01 22.50 -3.72
N SER A 91 9.93 23.22 -4.04
CA SER A 91 9.18 24.08 -3.11
C SER A 91 8.26 23.31 -2.18
N ALA A 92 8.02 22.03 -2.43
CA ALA A 92 7.18 21.19 -1.57
C ALA A 92 7.90 20.86 -0.26
N ASN A 93 7.17 20.91 0.87
CA ASN A 93 7.66 20.40 2.14
C ASN A 93 7.52 18.87 2.15
N ALA A 94 8.39 18.20 1.37
CA ALA A 94 8.31 16.76 1.13
C ALA A 94 9.66 16.07 1.36
N ALA A 95 9.65 14.95 2.07
CA ALA A 95 10.80 14.07 2.27
C ALA A 95 10.50 12.65 1.80
N LEU A 96 11.53 11.96 1.29
CA LEU A 96 11.42 10.59 0.81
C LEU A 96 12.42 9.70 1.53
N ILE A 97 11.93 8.63 2.13
CA ILE A 97 12.70 7.65 2.91
C ILE A 97 12.69 6.32 2.19
N GLN A 98 13.86 5.72 2.00
CA GLN A 98 13.95 4.36 1.50
C GLN A 98 13.90 3.39 2.67
N ALA A 99 12.80 2.61 2.79
CA ALA A 99 12.67 1.55 3.78
C ALA A 99 11.74 0.44 3.29
N ASP A 100 12.03 -0.79 3.70
CA ASP A 100 11.17 -1.96 3.42
C ASP A 100 10.14 -2.10 4.55
N LEU A 101 8.87 -1.86 4.26
CA LEU A 101 7.77 -1.94 5.22
C LEU A 101 7.61 -3.32 5.88
N ALA A 102 8.20 -4.37 5.29
CA ALA A 102 8.29 -5.69 5.91
C ALA A 102 9.43 -5.81 6.94
N ALA A 103 10.39 -4.89 6.96
CA ALA A 103 11.48 -4.88 7.93
C ALA A 103 10.98 -4.46 9.33
N PRO A 104 11.59 -4.97 10.40
CA PRO A 104 11.17 -4.64 11.77
C PRO A 104 11.45 -3.19 12.17
N ASP A 105 12.36 -2.52 11.49
CA ASP A 105 12.90 -1.18 11.79
C ASP A 105 12.60 -0.14 10.72
N TRP A 106 11.61 -0.40 9.84
CA TRP A 106 11.27 0.49 8.72
C TRP A 106 10.92 1.93 9.15
N ASP A 107 10.46 2.10 10.36
CA ASP A 107 10.03 3.36 10.98
C ASP A 107 11.15 4.09 11.76
N GLN A 108 12.38 3.55 11.79
CA GLN A 108 13.48 4.11 12.59
C GLN A 108 13.75 5.60 12.25
N ALA A 109 13.73 5.95 10.97
CA ALA A 109 13.94 7.33 10.52
C ALA A 109 12.76 8.29 10.87
N LEU A 110 11.64 7.75 11.37
CA LEU A 110 10.45 8.49 11.78
C LEU A 110 10.33 8.61 13.30
N SER A 111 11.33 8.17 14.06
CA SER A 111 11.32 8.21 15.52
C SER A 111 11.04 9.62 16.06
N GLY A 112 10.09 9.73 16.98
CA GLY A 112 9.67 11.00 17.57
C GLY A 112 8.74 11.86 16.72
N ARG A 113 8.38 11.40 15.51
CA ARG A 113 7.41 12.09 14.66
C ARG A 113 5.99 11.63 14.91
N GLN A 114 5.04 12.52 14.64
CA GLN A 114 3.60 12.26 14.73
C GLN A 114 2.91 12.83 13.49
N PHE A 115 1.95 12.09 12.95
CA PHE A 115 1.24 12.43 11.72
C PHE A 115 -0.27 12.56 11.95
N ASP A 116 -0.89 13.49 11.23
CA ASP A 116 -2.34 13.66 11.23
C ASP A 116 -3.01 12.59 10.37
N VAL A 117 -2.30 12.14 9.32
CA VAL A 117 -2.78 11.06 8.45
C VAL A 117 -1.62 10.16 8.03
N VAL A 118 -1.83 8.86 8.17
CA VAL A 118 -1.00 7.82 7.54
C VAL A 118 -1.79 7.19 6.41
N LEU A 119 -1.22 7.24 5.20
CA LEU A 119 -1.78 6.67 3.98
C LEU A 119 -1.10 5.33 3.65
N ALA A 120 -1.87 4.35 3.17
CA ALA A 120 -1.34 3.05 2.71
C ALA A 120 -2.19 2.53 1.53
N PHE A 121 -2.11 3.19 0.38
CA PHE A 121 -2.89 2.79 -0.80
C PHE A 121 -2.23 1.63 -1.54
N ALA A 122 -2.94 0.52 -1.65
CA ALA A 122 -2.48 -0.70 -2.31
C ALA A 122 -1.18 -1.28 -1.70
N VAL A 123 -1.04 -1.26 -0.37
CA VAL A 123 0.17 -1.70 0.36
C VAL A 123 -0.04 -3.01 1.10
N LEU A 124 -1.02 -3.09 2.01
CA LEU A 124 -1.18 -4.23 2.92
C LEU A 124 -1.33 -5.58 2.20
N HIS A 125 -1.95 -5.58 1.03
CA HIS A 125 -2.14 -6.79 0.25
C HIS A 125 -0.84 -7.36 -0.39
N HIS A 126 0.28 -6.65 -0.25
CA HIS A 126 1.60 -7.14 -0.65
C HIS A 126 2.40 -7.72 0.51
N LEU A 127 1.89 -7.63 1.74
CA LEU A 127 2.53 -8.18 2.94
C LEU A 127 1.96 -9.58 3.24
N PRO A 128 2.75 -10.64 3.12
CA PRO A 128 2.29 -11.99 3.42
C PRO A 128 2.21 -12.22 4.93
N GLY A 129 1.17 -12.94 5.33
CA GLY A 129 0.93 -13.33 6.72
C GLY A 129 0.37 -12.21 7.60
N GLU A 130 -0.53 -12.58 8.50
CA GLU A 130 -1.20 -11.65 9.42
C GLU A 130 -0.20 -10.91 10.33
N SER A 131 0.84 -11.59 10.79
CA SER A 131 1.83 -11.02 11.71
C SER A 131 2.56 -9.80 11.14
N LEU A 132 2.91 -9.82 9.83
CA LEU A 132 3.52 -8.66 9.17
C LEU A 132 2.54 -7.50 9.04
N ARG A 133 1.29 -7.79 8.67
CA ARG A 133 0.23 -6.78 8.53
C ARG A 133 -0.07 -6.11 9.86
N ARG A 134 -0.19 -6.90 10.94
CA ARG A 134 -0.39 -6.38 12.31
C ARG A 134 0.77 -5.50 12.76
N ARG A 135 2.02 -5.95 12.58
CA ARG A 135 3.20 -5.17 12.94
C ARG A 135 3.26 -3.83 12.20
N LEU A 136 2.95 -3.81 10.88
CA LEU A 136 2.89 -2.54 10.13
C LEU A 136 1.84 -1.61 10.72
N LEU A 137 0.65 -2.12 11.01
CA LEU A 137 -0.47 -1.32 11.54
C LEU A 137 -0.21 -0.83 12.96
N GLU A 138 0.37 -1.63 13.83
CA GLU A 138 0.77 -1.23 15.19
C GLU A 138 1.79 -0.08 15.16
N LYS A 139 2.77 -0.16 14.25
CA LYS A 139 3.74 0.93 14.03
C LYS A 139 3.11 2.17 13.41
N ALA A 140 2.25 1.99 12.40
CA ALA A 140 1.51 3.10 11.81
C ALA A 140 0.63 3.81 12.86
N ARG A 141 -0.02 3.05 13.77
CA ARG A 141 -0.78 3.60 14.89
C ARG A 141 0.10 4.40 15.85
N ALA A 142 1.29 3.91 16.18
CA ALA A 142 2.23 4.60 17.05
C ALA A 142 2.74 5.93 16.47
N LEU A 143 2.75 6.06 15.15
CA LEU A 143 3.12 7.27 14.43
C LEU A 143 1.94 8.26 14.24
N LEU A 144 0.72 7.88 14.57
CA LEU A 144 -0.45 8.76 14.48
C LEU A 144 -0.57 9.67 15.70
N ASP A 145 -0.94 10.91 15.43
CA ASP A 145 -1.45 11.83 16.45
C ASP A 145 -2.74 11.28 17.10
N ARG A 146 -3.11 11.79 18.27
CA ARG A 146 -4.32 11.36 19.01
C ARG A 146 -5.61 11.45 18.19
N GLN A 147 -5.71 12.38 17.25
CA GLN A 147 -6.85 12.53 16.32
C GLN A 147 -6.54 12.01 14.94
N GLY A 148 -5.35 11.43 14.75
CA GLY A 148 -4.86 10.98 13.47
C GLY A 148 -5.67 9.83 12.87
N ARG A 149 -5.57 9.69 11.54
CA ARG A 149 -6.30 8.68 10.78
C ARG A 149 -5.34 7.82 9.97
N PHE A 150 -5.60 6.53 9.96
CA PHE A 150 -4.99 5.60 9.01
C PHE A 150 -5.96 5.37 7.86
N ILE A 151 -5.54 5.69 6.64
CA ILE A 151 -6.38 5.59 5.45
C ILE A 151 -5.70 4.67 4.45
N HIS A 152 -6.42 3.64 4.02
CA HIS A 152 -5.84 2.65 3.14
C HIS A 152 -6.78 2.17 2.05
N SER A 153 -6.23 1.51 1.05
CA SER A 153 -7.03 0.79 0.06
C SER A 153 -6.51 -0.62 -0.16
N GLN A 154 -7.44 -1.52 -0.49
CA GLN A 154 -7.17 -2.91 -0.83
C GLN A 154 -7.71 -3.22 -2.22
N TRP A 155 -6.91 -3.90 -3.01
CA TRP A 155 -7.27 -4.26 -4.36
C TRP A 155 -8.25 -5.42 -4.40
N GLN A 156 -9.45 -5.18 -4.95
CA GLN A 156 -10.53 -6.15 -5.07
C GLN A 156 -10.49 -6.86 -6.43
N PHE A 157 -9.34 -7.43 -6.76
CA PHE A 157 -9.08 -8.03 -8.09
C PHE A 157 -9.99 -9.21 -8.42
N LEU A 158 -10.57 -9.87 -7.44
CA LEU A 158 -11.53 -10.95 -7.65
C LEU A 158 -12.87 -10.44 -8.22
N ASN A 159 -13.18 -9.14 -8.11
CA ASN A 159 -14.36 -8.54 -8.73
C ASN A 159 -14.21 -8.39 -10.26
N SER A 160 -12.98 -8.50 -10.79
CA SER A 160 -12.72 -8.41 -12.23
C SER A 160 -12.51 -9.78 -12.87
N PRO A 161 -13.38 -10.23 -13.80
CA PRO A 161 -13.19 -11.48 -14.54
C PRO A 161 -11.84 -11.55 -15.25
N ARG A 162 -11.38 -10.41 -15.82
CA ARG A 162 -10.06 -10.29 -16.48
C ARG A 162 -8.90 -10.54 -15.51
N LEU A 163 -9.01 -10.10 -14.26
CA LEU A 163 -7.96 -10.30 -13.26
C LEU A 163 -8.03 -11.70 -12.65
N ARG A 164 -9.22 -12.25 -12.44
CA ARG A 164 -9.38 -13.66 -12.04
C ARG A 164 -8.72 -14.61 -13.05
N ALA A 165 -8.82 -14.34 -14.33
CA ALA A 165 -8.16 -15.13 -15.38
C ALA A 165 -6.61 -15.08 -15.34
N ARG A 166 -6.03 -14.24 -14.48
CA ARG A 166 -4.58 -14.13 -14.24
C ARG A 166 -4.11 -14.89 -13.01
N LEU A 167 -5.01 -15.51 -12.26
CA LEU A 167 -4.65 -16.34 -11.11
C LEU A 167 -3.79 -17.51 -11.58
N GLN A 168 -2.76 -17.82 -10.82
CA GLN A 168 -1.82 -18.88 -11.13
C GLN A 168 -1.72 -19.85 -9.97
N PRO A 169 -1.50 -21.15 -10.25
CA PRO A 169 -1.28 -22.12 -9.21
C PRO A 169 0.06 -21.87 -8.50
N TRP A 170 0.09 -22.13 -7.19
CA TRP A 170 1.25 -21.88 -6.33
C TRP A 170 2.51 -22.63 -6.74
N GLN A 171 2.35 -23.79 -7.38
CA GLN A 171 3.45 -24.60 -7.91
C GLN A 171 4.34 -23.84 -8.89
N LYS A 172 3.82 -22.81 -9.59
CA LYS A 172 4.64 -21.92 -10.46
C LYS A 172 5.66 -21.08 -9.67
N ALA A 173 5.41 -20.84 -8.40
CA ALA A 173 6.34 -20.19 -7.47
C ALA A 173 7.10 -21.22 -6.61
N GLY A 174 6.88 -22.53 -6.83
CA GLY A 174 7.46 -23.60 -6.02
C GLY A 174 6.92 -23.63 -4.58
N ILE A 175 5.72 -23.10 -4.33
CA ILE A 175 5.05 -23.05 -3.02
C ILE A 175 3.88 -24.04 -3.07
N GLN A 176 3.57 -24.68 -1.94
CA GLN A 176 2.38 -25.53 -1.81
C GLN A 176 1.17 -24.66 -1.39
N GLU A 177 -0.02 -25.04 -1.84
CA GLU A 177 -1.25 -24.35 -1.46
C GLU A 177 -1.54 -24.40 0.04
N ALA A 178 -1.09 -25.47 0.70
CA ALA A 178 -1.22 -25.62 2.15
C ALA A 178 -0.30 -24.71 2.97
N ASP A 179 0.72 -24.10 2.34
CA ASP A 179 1.70 -23.23 3.01
C ASP A 179 1.25 -21.76 3.06
N VAL A 180 0.18 -21.40 2.35
CA VAL A 180 -0.32 -20.02 2.26
C VAL A 180 -1.63 -19.84 3.02
N ASP A 181 -1.93 -18.59 3.39
CA ASP A 181 -3.15 -18.29 4.14
C ASP A 181 -4.37 -18.19 3.20
N PRO A 182 -5.60 -18.44 3.70
CA PRO A 182 -6.80 -18.13 2.94
C PRO A 182 -6.83 -16.68 2.49
N GLY A 183 -7.20 -16.43 1.24
CA GLY A 183 -7.18 -15.09 0.65
C GLY A 183 -5.86 -14.73 -0.05
N ASP A 184 -4.85 -15.57 0.03
CA ASP A 184 -3.60 -15.39 -0.70
C ASP A 184 -3.71 -15.90 -2.13
N TYR A 185 -3.11 -15.17 -3.07
CA TYR A 185 -3.13 -15.51 -4.49
C TYR A 185 -1.82 -15.17 -5.18
N LEU A 186 -1.54 -15.94 -6.23
CA LEU A 186 -0.45 -15.69 -7.16
C LEU A 186 -1.04 -15.16 -8.47
N LEU A 187 -0.62 -13.97 -8.90
CA LEU A 187 -1.05 -13.38 -10.16
C LEU A 187 0.10 -13.29 -11.16
N ASP A 188 -0.21 -13.56 -12.44
CA ASP A 188 0.74 -13.30 -13.50
C ASP A 188 0.77 -11.81 -13.92
N TRP A 189 1.90 -11.43 -14.48
CA TRP A 189 2.14 -10.17 -15.15
C TRP A 189 2.59 -10.43 -16.59
N ARG A 190 2.03 -9.67 -17.56
CA ARG A 190 2.24 -9.92 -19.00
C ARG A 190 2.70 -8.70 -19.78
N ARG A 191 2.98 -7.57 -19.10
CA ARG A 191 3.44 -6.35 -19.76
C ARG A 191 4.94 -6.20 -19.57
N GLY A 192 5.68 -5.99 -20.66
CA GLY A 192 7.14 -5.91 -20.61
C GLY A 192 7.84 -7.23 -20.27
N GLY A 193 7.10 -8.36 -20.27
CA GLY A 193 7.61 -9.68 -19.95
C GLY A 193 6.61 -10.52 -19.15
N HIS A 194 7.09 -11.65 -18.62
CA HIS A 194 6.30 -12.54 -17.78
C HIS A 194 6.83 -12.52 -16.34
N GLY A 195 5.97 -12.21 -15.39
CA GLY A 195 6.30 -12.20 -13.98
C GLY A 195 5.18 -12.77 -13.12
N LEU A 196 5.51 -13.12 -11.88
CA LEU A 196 4.57 -13.57 -10.88
C LEU A 196 4.66 -12.61 -9.69
N ARG A 197 3.53 -12.33 -9.06
CA ARG A 197 3.48 -11.57 -7.81
C ARG A 197 2.47 -12.16 -6.84
N TYR A 198 2.81 -12.11 -5.58
CA TYR A 198 1.92 -12.40 -4.49
C TYR A 198 0.98 -11.23 -4.24
N VAL A 199 -0.27 -11.51 -4.00
CA VAL A 199 -1.27 -10.57 -3.48
C VAL A 199 -2.24 -11.28 -2.54
N HIS A 200 -2.67 -10.57 -1.50
CA HIS A 200 -3.72 -10.99 -0.61
C HIS A 200 -5.04 -10.28 -0.96
N HIS A 201 -6.14 -11.01 -0.98
CA HIS A 201 -7.47 -10.45 -1.18
C HIS A 201 -8.17 -10.30 0.16
N PHE A 202 -8.28 -9.07 0.63
CA PHE A 202 -8.96 -8.77 1.88
C PHE A 202 -10.47 -8.80 1.74
N THR A 203 -11.13 -9.41 2.72
CA THR A 203 -12.56 -9.24 2.96
C THR A 203 -12.82 -8.10 3.94
N GLY A 204 -14.03 -7.54 3.93
CA GLY A 204 -14.43 -6.53 4.91
C GLY A 204 -14.37 -7.05 6.35
N ALA A 205 -14.74 -8.32 6.57
CA ALA A 205 -14.68 -8.97 7.89
C ALA A 205 -13.24 -9.11 8.40
N GLU A 206 -12.31 -9.50 7.53
CA GLU A 206 -10.88 -9.58 7.87
C GLU A 206 -10.30 -8.21 8.24
N LEU A 207 -10.61 -7.18 7.46
CA LEU A 207 -10.18 -5.81 7.76
C LEU A 207 -10.75 -5.29 9.08
N GLN A 208 -12.01 -5.63 9.40
CA GLN A 208 -12.63 -5.31 10.69
C GLN A 208 -11.90 -6.00 11.85
N ALA A 209 -11.58 -7.29 11.72
CA ALA A 209 -10.83 -8.03 12.73
C ALA A 209 -9.42 -7.45 12.92
N LEU A 210 -8.75 -7.13 11.81
CA LEU A 210 -7.41 -6.56 11.83
C LEU A 210 -7.39 -5.16 12.47
N ALA A 211 -8.37 -4.29 12.14
CA ALA A 211 -8.53 -2.98 12.77
C ALA A 211 -8.67 -3.12 14.29
N THR A 212 -9.59 -3.96 14.75
CA THR A 212 -9.83 -4.20 16.19
C THR A 212 -8.56 -4.72 16.88
N ALA A 213 -7.90 -5.72 16.27
CA ALA A 213 -6.71 -6.35 16.85
C ALA A 213 -5.50 -5.40 16.94
N THR A 214 -5.47 -4.32 16.15
CA THR A 214 -4.38 -3.33 16.12
C THR A 214 -4.76 -2.00 16.77
N GLY A 215 -5.90 -1.94 17.48
CA GLY A 215 -6.35 -0.76 18.22
C GLY A 215 -6.88 0.36 17.34
N PHE A 216 -7.59 -0.01 16.26
CA PHE A 216 -8.32 0.91 15.42
C PHE A 216 -9.82 0.60 15.41
N HIS A 217 -10.62 1.62 15.11
CA HIS A 217 -12.00 1.47 14.68
C HIS A 217 -12.21 2.08 13.30
N ILE A 218 -13.09 1.48 12.51
CA ILE A 218 -13.39 1.91 11.15
C ILE A 218 -14.40 3.04 11.20
N LEU A 219 -14.04 4.20 10.62
CA LEU A 219 -14.94 5.35 10.49
C LEU A 219 -15.75 5.30 9.21
N GLU A 220 -15.12 4.90 8.12
CA GLU A 220 -15.71 4.89 6.79
C GLU A 220 -15.23 3.68 6.00
N THR A 221 -16.12 3.12 5.18
CA THR A 221 -15.82 2.09 4.18
C THR A 221 -16.54 2.45 2.89
N PHE A 222 -15.82 2.43 1.76
CA PHE A 222 -16.43 2.60 0.45
C PHE A 222 -15.68 1.84 -0.63
N TYR A 223 -16.35 1.57 -1.73
CA TYR A 223 -15.77 0.99 -2.94
C TYR A 223 -15.61 2.05 -4.01
N SER A 224 -14.59 1.90 -4.85
CA SER A 224 -14.31 2.77 -5.99
C SER A 224 -13.44 2.04 -7.00
N ASP A 225 -13.11 2.72 -8.09
CA ASP A 225 -12.15 2.30 -9.12
C ASP A 225 -12.65 1.16 -10.02
N GLY A 226 -11.97 1.04 -11.17
CA GLY A 226 -12.37 0.09 -12.21
C GLY A 226 -13.60 0.57 -12.97
N GLU A 227 -14.09 -0.26 -13.90
CA GLU A 227 -15.26 0.03 -14.73
C GLU A 227 -16.56 -0.06 -13.93
N THR A 228 -16.60 -0.93 -12.94
CA THR A 228 -17.77 -1.23 -12.09
C THR A 228 -17.78 -0.44 -10.78
N GLY A 229 -16.71 0.31 -10.47
CA GLY A 229 -16.60 1.09 -9.25
C GLY A 229 -16.31 0.27 -7.98
N ASP A 230 -15.91 -0.99 -8.12
CA ASP A 230 -15.72 -1.92 -7.00
C ASP A 230 -14.33 -2.62 -7.00
N LEU A 231 -13.38 -2.09 -7.77
CA LEU A 231 -12.04 -2.66 -7.87
C LEU A 231 -11.11 -2.27 -6.70
N GLY A 232 -11.44 -1.23 -5.97
CA GLY A 232 -10.78 -0.77 -4.76
C GLY A 232 -11.72 -0.72 -3.58
N LEU A 233 -11.34 -1.35 -2.46
CA LEU A 233 -11.98 -1.21 -1.16
C LEU A 233 -11.17 -0.21 -0.34
N TYR A 234 -11.78 0.88 0.07
CA TYR A 234 -11.18 1.97 0.83
C TYR A 234 -11.73 2.01 2.24
N GLN A 235 -10.86 2.25 3.21
CA GLN A 235 -11.27 2.45 4.60
C GLN A 235 -10.50 3.60 5.25
N VAL A 236 -11.21 4.31 6.12
CA VAL A 236 -10.66 5.33 7.03
C VAL A 236 -10.77 4.77 8.44
N TRP A 237 -9.63 4.62 9.12
CA TRP A 237 -9.54 4.11 10.48
C TRP A 237 -9.06 5.21 11.42
N LYS A 238 -9.52 5.15 12.68
CA LYS A 238 -9.06 6.02 13.76
C LYS A 238 -8.51 5.17 14.89
N ALA A 239 -7.40 5.60 15.50
CA ALA A 239 -6.87 4.97 16.70
C ALA A 239 -7.87 5.07 17.88
N THR A 240 -8.01 3.99 18.64
CA THR A 240 -8.84 3.92 19.87
C THR A 240 -8.04 4.34 21.07
#